data_72b56f4ba1e694636724aebe9fad8eb7
#
_entry.id   72b56f4ba1e694636724aebe9fad8eb7
#
_cell.length_a   1.000
_cell.length_b   1.000
_cell.length_c   1.000
_cell.angle_alpha   90.00
_cell.angle_beta   90.00
_cell.angle_gamma   90.00
#
_symmetry.space_group_name_H-M   'P 1'
#
loop_
_entity.id
_entity.type
_entity.pdbx_description
1 polymer ?
#
loop_
_entity_poly.entity_id
_entity_poly.type
_entity_poly.pdbx_seq_one_letter_code
_entity_poly.pdbx_strand_id
1 'polypeptide(L)'
;MKKLLPLFLSLFVLVACVGNKTNKPSATGDTLQFRYAKNLTVVTYRDRIEATLRNPWDSTNVLGKYELKEPLKNIAVFGSVHVALFHELGADDVVGGVCDLEYINQPEIKQGVAEGRIANLGNSMQPNLEKIVNLNPDALMPSPFENSGGLGRVERLGIPIIWCADYMENTPLGRAEWIRFYGRLVGKAKEADSIFSEVEKHYQELCAKAQNAKNKPKLLPEMPWSGQWTLPGSGSSSTKLYQDAGAEYLFANLKGNGGVPLSTEKVVDKGVEADIWIIKHHGNLDRKQMVSDTPLLASIKAPIWWCDTSTTLLYEETPFHPERLLENLISILHPELEIKAEYTYFKQLNE
;
A
#
# COMPACT_ATOMS: atom_id res chain seq x y z
N MET A 1 -92.64 -16.23 42.37
CA MET A 1 -92.58 -15.93 40.92
C MET A 1 -91.22 -15.33 40.63
N LYS A 2 -90.24 -16.19 40.18
CA LYS A 2 -88.87 -15.76 39.89
C LYS A 2 -88.77 -15.55 38.40
N LYS A 3 -88.45 -14.30 37.97
CA LYS A 3 -88.19 -13.96 36.56
C LYS A 3 -86.74 -14.25 36.23
N LEU A 4 -86.50 -15.17 35.31
CA LEU A 4 -85.18 -15.42 34.68
C LEU A 4 -84.91 -14.31 33.64
N LEU A 5 -83.70 -13.71 33.77
CA LEU A 5 -83.14 -12.76 32.81
C LEU A 5 -82.13 -13.53 31.93
N PRO A 6 -82.18 -13.50 30.61
CA PRO A 6 -81.22 -14.15 29.77
C PRO A 6 -79.95 -13.32 29.67
N LEU A 7 -78.86 -13.95 29.92
CA LEU A 7 -77.49 -13.45 29.80
C LEU A 7 -77.07 -13.49 28.32
N PHE A 8 -76.98 -12.32 27.66
CA PHE A 8 -76.42 -12.20 26.32
C PHE A 8 -74.89 -12.24 26.41
N LEU A 9 -74.29 -13.35 25.97
CA LEU A 9 -72.86 -13.51 25.89
C LEU A 9 -72.41 -12.93 24.51
N SER A 10 -71.87 -11.69 24.50
CA SER A 10 -71.32 -11.09 23.31
C SER A 10 -69.88 -11.65 23.09
N LEU A 11 -69.74 -12.47 22.05
CA LEU A 11 -68.48 -12.99 21.60
C LEU A 11 -67.67 -11.89 20.86
N PHE A 12 -66.71 -11.31 21.55
CA PHE A 12 -65.75 -10.41 20.91
C PHE A 12 -64.73 -11.23 20.13
N VAL A 13 -64.83 -11.23 18.78
CA VAL A 13 -63.81 -11.77 17.91
C VAL A 13 -62.69 -10.77 17.79
N LEU A 14 -61.60 -10.96 18.51
CA LEU A 14 -60.34 -10.23 18.31
C LEU A 14 -59.69 -10.71 17.01
N VAL A 15 -59.86 -9.97 15.93
CA VAL A 15 -59.05 -10.12 14.72
C VAL A 15 -57.66 -9.58 15.05
N ALA A 16 -56.76 -10.50 15.43
CA ALA A 16 -55.35 -10.19 15.51
C ALA A 16 -54.81 -10.02 14.08
N CYS A 17 -54.58 -8.77 13.66
CA CYS A 17 -53.73 -8.49 12.49
C CYS A 17 -52.35 -9.01 12.78
N VAL A 18 -52.05 -10.21 12.32
CA VAL A 18 -50.68 -10.71 12.22
C VAL A 18 -50.02 -9.94 11.10
N GLY A 19 -49.40 -8.82 11.46
CA GLY A 19 -48.48 -8.10 10.59
C GLY A 19 -47.30 -9.05 10.27
N ASN A 20 -47.31 -9.58 9.08
CA ASN A 20 -46.21 -10.36 8.53
C ASN A 20 -45.00 -9.42 8.39
N LYS A 21 -44.24 -9.25 9.47
CA LYS A 21 -42.88 -8.76 9.39
C LYS A 21 -42.09 -9.85 8.66
N THR A 22 -41.97 -9.67 7.35
CA THR A 22 -40.93 -10.38 6.59
C THR A 22 -39.60 -9.96 7.20
N ASN A 23 -39.13 -10.70 8.19
CA ASN A 23 -37.73 -10.71 8.57
C ASN A 23 -36.98 -11.20 7.32
N LYS A 24 -36.53 -10.25 6.49
CA LYS A 24 -35.42 -10.56 5.58
C LYS A 24 -34.29 -11.06 6.48
N PRO A 25 -33.79 -12.28 6.30
CA PRO A 25 -32.62 -12.71 7.05
C PRO A 25 -31.55 -11.67 6.79
N SER A 26 -31.04 -11.04 7.84
CA SER A 26 -29.82 -10.23 7.79
C SER A 26 -28.77 -11.13 7.15
N ALA A 27 -28.34 -10.80 5.93
CA ALA A 27 -27.30 -11.56 5.27
C ALA A 27 -26.05 -11.46 6.16
N THR A 28 -25.68 -12.55 6.82
CA THR A 28 -24.44 -12.62 7.58
C THR A 28 -23.32 -12.51 6.58
N GLY A 29 -22.57 -11.39 6.62
CA GLY A 29 -21.38 -11.21 5.81
C GLY A 29 -20.22 -11.96 6.42
N ASP A 30 -19.32 -12.44 5.56
CA ASP A 30 -18.05 -13.05 5.96
C ASP A 30 -16.98 -11.94 6.01
N THR A 31 -16.43 -11.70 7.21
CA THR A 31 -15.40 -10.68 7.40
C THR A 31 -14.05 -11.25 7.03
N LEU A 32 -13.41 -10.64 6.03
CA LEU A 32 -12.05 -10.97 5.66
C LEU A 32 -11.11 -10.69 6.84
N GLN A 33 -10.44 -11.74 7.30
CA GLN A 33 -9.50 -11.62 8.41
C GLN A 33 -8.18 -11.09 7.89
N PHE A 34 -7.87 -9.84 8.23
CA PHE A 34 -6.55 -9.25 8.05
C PHE A 34 -5.70 -9.53 9.30
N ARG A 35 -4.50 -10.08 9.08
CA ARG A 35 -3.56 -10.38 10.17
C ARG A 35 -2.60 -9.22 10.43
N TYR A 36 -2.26 -8.48 9.42
CA TYR A 36 -1.24 -7.43 9.42
C TYR A 36 -1.79 -6.05 9.09
N ALA A 37 -2.67 -5.93 8.08
CA ALA A 37 -3.33 -4.68 7.72
C ALA A 37 -4.28 -4.24 8.83
N LYS A 38 -4.15 -3.00 9.29
CA LYS A 38 -4.92 -2.46 10.44
C LYS A 38 -5.90 -1.37 10.06
N ASN A 39 -5.67 -0.73 8.91
CA ASN A 39 -6.46 0.42 8.49
C ASN A 39 -7.70 0.02 7.67
N LEU A 40 -7.84 -1.27 7.32
CA LEU A 40 -8.88 -1.76 6.42
C LEU A 40 -9.71 -2.86 7.08
N THR A 41 -11.04 -2.81 6.88
CA THR A 41 -11.97 -3.88 7.22
C THR A 41 -12.79 -4.17 5.98
N VAL A 42 -12.89 -5.44 5.59
CA VAL A 42 -13.66 -5.88 4.41
C VAL A 42 -14.64 -6.97 4.84
N VAL A 43 -15.91 -6.82 4.45
CA VAL A 43 -16.97 -7.78 4.69
C VAL A 43 -17.56 -8.21 3.34
N THR A 44 -17.53 -9.48 3.06
CA THR A 44 -18.10 -10.07 1.84
C THR A 44 -19.49 -10.62 2.15
N TYR A 45 -20.49 -10.08 1.48
CA TYR A 45 -21.86 -10.59 1.49
C TYR A 45 -22.12 -11.38 0.20
N ARG A 46 -23.28 -12.03 0.14
CA ARG A 46 -23.66 -12.81 -1.04
C ARG A 46 -23.82 -11.93 -2.30
N ASP A 47 -24.22 -10.68 -2.12
CA ASP A 47 -24.62 -9.74 -3.16
C ASP A 47 -23.75 -8.48 -3.25
N ARG A 48 -22.77 -8.33 -2.35
CA ARG A 48 -21.90 -7.16 -2.32
C ARG A 48 -20.67 -7.38 -1.44
N ILE A 49 -19.72 -6.48 -1.59
CA ILE A 49 -18.58 -6.32 -0.69
C ILE A 49 -18.71 -4.96 -0.03
N GLU A 50 -18.53 -4.90 1.27
CA GLU A 50 -18.41 -3.66 2.03
C GLU A 50 -16.99 -3.52 2.55
N ALA A 51 -16.37 -2.36 2.35
CA ALA A 51 -15.06 -2.07 2.91
C ALA A 51 -15.10 -0.74 3.67
N THR A 52 -14.41 -0.71 4.80
CA THR A 52 -14.23 0.50 5.61
C THR A 52 -12.76 0.75 5.80
N LEU A 53 -12.29 1.91 5.35
CA LEU A 53 -10.93 2.39 5.52
C LEU A 53 -10.90 3.40 6.65
N ARG A 54 -10.12 3.10 7.70
CA ARG A 54 -9.84 4.04 8.79
C ARG A 54 -8.90 5.13 8.30
N ASN A 55 -9.04 6.32 8.87
CA ASN A 55 -8.10 7.39 8.59
C ASN A 55 -6.74 7.05 9.25
N PRO A 56 -5.65 6.90 8.47
CA PRO A 56 -4.34 6.52 9.02
C PRO A 56 -3.71 7.55 9.95
N TRP A 57 -4.11 8.82 9.84
CA TRP A 57 -3.62 9.93 10.67
C TRP A 57 -4.48 10.16 11.91
N ASP A 58 -5.75 9.72 11.86
CA ASP A 58 -6.69 9.80 12.98
C ASP A 58 -7.59 8.57 12.97
N SER A 59 -7.18 7.53 13.68
CA SER A 59 -7.87 6.23 13.72
C SER A 59 -9.28 6.29 14.32
N THR A 60 -9.70 7.42 14.90
CA THR A 60 -11.08 7.64 15.38
C THR A 60 -12.03 7.94 14.22
N ASN A 61 -11.51 8.36 13.08
CA ASN A 61 -12.25 8.73 11.87
C ASN A 61 -12.14 7.66 10.78
N VAL A 62 -13.12 7.69 9.90
CA VAL A 62 -13.18 6.87 8.67
C VAL A 62 -12.76 7.74 7.50
N LEU A 63 -11.80 7.25 6.71
CA LEU A 63 -11.36 7.92 5.48
C LEU A 63 -12.28 7.55 4.29
N GLY A 64 -12.74 6.29 4.23
CA GLY A 64 -13.63 5.83 3.16
C GLY A 64 -14.52 4.67 3.57
N LYS A 65 -15.73 4.63 2.99
CA LYS A 65 -16.64 3.48 3.04
C LYS A 65 -17.05 3.14 1.62
N TYR A 66 -16.94 1.88 1.27
CA TYR A 66 -17.17 1.37 -0.08
C TYR A 66 -18.19 0.26 -0.04
N GLU A 67 -19.14 0.30 -0.97
CA GLU A 67 -20.06 -0.80 -1.25
C GLU A 67 -19.95 -1.14 -2.73
N LEU A 68 -19.54 -2.39 -3.03
CA LEU A 68 -19.40 -2.90 -4.39
C LEU A 68 -20.34 -4.08 -4.58
N LYS A 69 -21.26 -3.96 -5.53
CA LYS A 69 -22.20 -5.02 -5.92
C LYS A 69 -21.65 -5.89 -7.04
N GLU A 70 -20.76 -5.33 -7.85
CA GLU A 70 -20.08 -6.00 -8.95
C GLU A 70 -18.62 -5.57 -8.98
N PRO A 71 -17.71 -6.40 -9.50
CA PRO A 71 -16.33 -6.00 -9.73
C PRO A 71 -16.23 -4.78 -10.64
N LEU A 72 -15.24 -3.93 -10.35
CA LEU A 72 -14.90 -2.77 -11.17
C LEU A 72 -14.34 -3.25 -12.52
N LYS A 73 -14.67 -2.53 -13.60
CA LYS A 73 -14.29 -2.87 -14.97
C LYS A 73 -13.52 -1.76 -15.69
N ASN A 74 -13.56 -0.54 -15.14
CA ASN A 74 -12.90 0.62 -15.72
C ASN A 74 -12.41 1.53 -14.61
N ILE A 75 -11.12 1.51 -14.31
CA ILE A 75 -10.53 2.20 -13.17
C ILE A 75 -9.54 3.26 -13.65
N ALA A 76 -9.55 4.43 -13.03
CA ALA A 76 -8.50 5.43 -13.15
C ALA A 76 -7.48 5.23 -12.01
N VAL A 77 -6.27 4.77 -12.34
CA VAL A 77 -5.21 4.44 -11.39
C VAL A 77 -4.19 5.57 -11.31
N PHE A 78 -3.90 6.04 -10.10
CA PHE A 78 -3.06 7.23 -9.89
C PHE A 78 -1.60 6.89 -9.55
N GLY A 79 -1.28 5.66 -9.21
CA GLY A 79 0.07 5.25 -8.83
C GLY A 79 0.55 4.01 -9.58
N SER A 80 1.83 4.02 -10.02
CA SER A 80 2.48 2.91 -10.73
C SER A 80 2.43 1.58 -9.94
N VAL A 81 2.50 1.67 -8.61
CA VAL A 81 2.37 0.52 -7.69
C VAL A 81 1.09 -0.27 -7.93
N HIS A 82 -0.05 0.42 -8.06
CA HIS A 82 -1.35 -0.23 -8.24
C HIS A 82 -1.56 -0.69 -9.68
N VAL A 83 -0.92 -0.02 -10.65
CA VAL A 83 -0.87 -0.50 -12.04
C VAL A 83 -0.16 -1.86 -12.10
N ALA A 84 1.01 -1.97 -11.47
CA ALA A 84 1.77 -3.23 -11.40
C ALA A 84 0.98 -4.33 -10.69
N LEU A 85 0.27 -3.98 -9.62
CA LEU A 85 -0.59 -4.91 -8.89
C LEU A 85 -1.71 -5.49 -9.76
N PHE A 86 -2.43 -4.66 -10.53
CA PHE A 86 -3.49 -5.15 -11.41
C PHE A 86 -2.93 -6.00 -12.55
N HIS A 87 -1.74 -5.67 -13.07
CA HIS A 87 -1.03 -6.51 -14.02
C HIS A 87 -0.75 -7.91 -13.43
N GLU A 88 -0.21 -7.98 -12.24
CA GLU A 88 0.08 -9.24 -11.55
C GLU A 88 -1.17 -10.08 -11.28
N LEU A 89 -2.28 -9.43 -10.95
CA LEU A 89 -3.57 -10.10 -10.77
C LEU A 89 -4.19 -10.58 -12.09
N GLY A 90 -3.57 -10.30 -13.24
CA GLY A 90 -4.14 -10.58 -14.57
C GLY A 90 -5.42 -9.79 -14.80
N ALA A 91 -5.41 -8.52 -14.39
CA ALA A 91 -6.54 -7.59 -14.47
C ALA A 91 -6.17 -6.28 -15.20
N ASP A 92 -5.28 -6.37 -16.21
CA ASP A 92 -4.88 -5.19 -17.02
C ASP A 92 -6.06 -4.55 -17.73
N ASP A 93 -7.06 -5.33 -18.09
CA ASP A 93 -8.26 -4.93 -18.81
C ASP A 93 -9.16 -3.98 -18.01
N VAL A 94 -9.01 -3.93 -16.68
CA VAL A 94 -9.75 -2.98 -15.84
C VAL A 94 -9.09 -1.60 -15.79
N VAL A 95 -7.82 -1.46 -16.20
CA VAL A 95 -7.09 -0.19 -16.18
C VAL A 95 -7.48 0.66 -17.37
N GLY A 96 -8.46 1.54 -17.21
CA GLY A 96 -8.92 2.43 -18.27
C GLY A 96 -8.13 3.72 -18.39
N GLY A 97 -7.47 4.17 -17.30
CA GLY A 97 -6.64 5.36 -17.33
C GLY A 97 -5.57 5.38 -16.24
N VAL A 98 -4.47 6.06 -16.51
CA VAL A 98 -3.32 6.17 -15.59
C VAL A 98 -2.84 7.59 -15.47
N CYS A 99 -2.36 7.95 -14.26
CA CYS A 99 -1.57 9.15 -14.03
C CYS A 99 -0.07 8.81 -14.03
N ASP A 100 0.77 9.86 -14.12
CA ASP A 100 2.23 9.80 -13.97
C ASP A 100 2.87 8.69 -14.82
N LEU A 101 2.50 8.64 -16.10
CA LEU A 101 2.92 7.60 -17.06
C LEU A 101 4.45 7.43 -17.14
N GLU A 102 5.21 8.47 -16.88
CA GLU A 102 6.68 8.45 -16.85
C GLU A 102 7.26 7.51 -15.79
N TYR A 103 6.51 7.24 -14.71
CA TYR A 103 6.93 6.32 -13.62
C TYR A 103 6.35 4.91 -13.75
N ILE A 104 5.59 4.63 -14.81
CA ILE A 104 5.05 3.31 -15.07
C ILE A 104 6.01 2.57 -15.99
N ASN A 105 6.49 1.40 -15.59
CA ASN A 105 7.46 0.62 -16.37
C ASN A 105 6.85 -0.58 -17.11
N GLN A 106 5.57 -0.92 -16.86
CA GLN A 106 4.88 -2.01 -17.57
C GLN A 106 4.70 -1.70 -19.06
N PRO A 107 5.29 -2.51 -19.97
CA PRO A 107 5.22 -2.28 -21.42
C PRO A 107 3.79 -2.30 -21.95
N GLU A 108 2.93 -3.19 -21.42
CA GLU A 108 1.54 -3.39 -21.81
C GLU A 108 0.70 -2.13 -21.57
N ILE A 109 0.94 -1.45 -20.47
CA ILE A 109 0.27 -0.19 -20.12
C ILE A 109 0.75 0.94 -21.03
N LYS A 110 2.07 1.05 -21.23
CA LYS A 110 2.64 2.05 -22.16
C LYS A 110 2.10 1.86 -23.57
N GLN A 111 2.05 0.62 -24.04
CA GLN A 111 1.47 0.27 -25.33
C GLN A 111 -0.03 0.62 -25.36
N GLY A 112 -0.80 0.26 -24.31
CA GLY A 112 -2.22 0.60 -24.21
C GLY A 112 -2.48 2.09 -24.30
N VAL A 113 -1.62 2.92 -23.69
CA VAL A 113 -1.70 4.38 -23.80
C VAL A 113 -1.35 4.85 -25.22
N ALA A 114 -0.31 4.32 -25.83
CA ALA A 114 0.09 4.67 -27.20
C ALA A 114 -0.99 4.33 -28.24
N GLU A 115 -1.72 3.23 -28.04
CA GLU A 115 -2.84 2.79 -28.86
C GLU A 115 -4.18 3.48 -28.54
N GLY A 116 -4.23 4.30 -27.48
CA GLY A 116 -5.44 4.99 -27.04
C GLY A 116 -6.46 4.11 -26.32
N ARG A 117 -6.10 2.88 -25.94
CA ARG A 117 -6.94 1.99 -25.12
C ARG A 117 -6.97 2.43 -23.65
N ILE A 118 -5.87 2.97 -23.17
CA ILE A 118 -5.71 3.47 -21.80
C ILE A 118 -5.50 4.98 -21.88
N ALA A 119 -6.28 5.74 -21.11
CA ALA A 119 -6.18 7.20 -21.07
C ALA A 119 -4.97 7.65 -20.25
N ASN A 120 -4.12 8.51 -20.81
CA ASN A 120 -3.12 9.24 -20.02
C ASN A 120 -3.80 10.44 -19.35
N LEU A 121 -4.01 10.36 -18.03
CA LEU A 121 -4.72 11.34 -17.22
C LEU A 121 -3.82 12.49 -16.73
N GLY A 122 -2.53 12.45 -17.07
CA GLY A 122 -1.55 13.47 -16.70
C GLY A 122 -0.95 13.24 -15.32
N ASN A 123 -0.63 14.33 -14.62
CA ASN A 123 0.00 14.27 -13.29
C ASN A 123 -1.03 13.94 -12.19
N SER A 124 -0.68 13.05 -11.26
CA SER A 124 -1.57 12.60 -10.18
C SER A 124 -1.98 13.69 -9.20
N MET A 125 -1.14 14.72 -9.01
CA MET A 125 -1.44 15.86 -8.14
C MET A 125 -2.39 16.88 -8.81
N GLN A 126 -2.41 16.91 -10.15
CA GLN A 126 -3.27 17.78 -10.95
C GLN A 126 -3.78 17.02 -12.20
N PRO A 127 -4.63 16.00 -12.02
CA PRO A 127 -5.07 15.18 -13.12
C PRO A 127 -5.97 15.95 -14.10
N ASN A 128 -5.99 15.53 -15.35
CA ASN A 128 -6.81 16.13 -16.39
C ASN A 128 -8.28 15.73 -16.21
N LEU A 129 -9.08 16.66 -15.68
CA LEU A 129 -10.51 16.43 -15.38
C LEU A 129 -11.34 16.08 -16.61
N GLU A 130 -11.05 16.69 -17.76
CA GLU A 130 -11.79 16.42 -19.01
C GLU A 130 -11.55 14.97 -19.45
N LYS A 131 -10.31 14.50 -19.39
CA LYS A 131 -9.99 13.11 -19.70
C LYS A 131 -10.63 12.13 -18.72
N ILE A 132 -10.70 12.46 -17.42
CA ILE A 132 -11.39 11.65 -16.42
C ILE A 132 -12.88 11.56 -16.74
N VAL A 133 -13.52 12.69 -17.05
CA VAL A 133 -14.94 12.72 -17.41
C VAL A 133 -15.21 11.90 -18.68
N ASN A 134 -14.35 12.05 -19.70
CA ASN A 134 -14.49 11.30 -20.97
C ASN A 134 -14.25 9.79 -20.77
N LEU A 135 -13.33 9.40 -19.87
CA LEU A 135 -13.08 8.00 -19.51
C LEU A 135 -14.29 7.38 -18.80
N ASN A 136 -15.02 8.19 -18.02
CA ASN A 136 -16.16 7.77 -17.20
C ASN A 136 -15.86 6.49 -16.38
N PRO A 137 -14.84 6.51 -15.51
CA PRO A 137 -14.42 5.32 -14.78
C PRO A 137 -15.41 4.94 -13.67
N ASP A 138 -15.43 3.65 -13.32
CA ASP A 138 -16.20 3.12 -12.18
C ASP A 138 -15.68 3.67 -10.85
N ALA A 139 -14.36 3.91 -10.78
CA ALA A 139 -13.69 4.48 -9.61
C ALA A 139 -12.38 5.18 -9.97
N LEU A 140 -12.00 6.14 -9.12
CA LEU A 140 -10.68 6.75 -9.06
C LEU A 140 -9.90 6.13 -7.91
N MET A 141 -8.61 5.82 -8.12
CA MET A 141 -7.76 5.19 -7.11
C MET A 141 -6.53 6.06 -6.79
N PRO A 142 -6.72 7.20 -6.11
CA PRO A 142 -5.62 8.05 -5.65
C PRO A 142 -5.06 7.59 -4.30
N SER A 143 -3.82 8.01 -4.00
CA SER A 143 -3.26 7.93 -2.65
C SER A 143 -3.68 9.14 -1.83
N PRO A 144 -4.14 8.98 -0.57
CA PRO A 144 -4.43 10.10 0.30
C PRO A 144 -3.13 10.71 0.84
N PHE A 145 -3.15 11.99 1.20
CA PHE A 145 -2.05 12.67 1.90
C PHE A 145 -2.60 13.43 3.10
N GLU A 146 -1.83 13.48 4.17
CA GLU A 146 -2.18 14.27 5.34
C GLU A 146 -2.36 15.75 4.96
N ASN A 147 -3.45 16.35 5.40
CA ASN A 147 -3.79 17.74 5.12
C ASN A 147 -3.87 18.13 3.63
N SER A 148 -4.08 17.16 2.73
CA SER A 148 -4.20 17.43 1.30
C SER A 148 -5.41 18.28 0.93
N GLY A 149 -6.37 18.45 1.83
CA GLY A 149 -7.66 19.11 1.53
C GLY A 149 -8.54 18.31 0.57
N GLY A 150 -8.22 17.01 0.36
CA GLY A 150 -8.88 16.13 -0.60
C GLY A 150 -8.35 16.31 -2.03
N LEU A 151 -9.11 15.78 -3.01
CA LEU A 151 -8.79 15.88 -4.44
C LEU A 151 -9.37 17.13 -5.12
N GLY A 152 -9.91 18.06 -4.33
CA GLY A 152 -10.41 19.33 -4.83
C GLY A 152 -11.50 19.21 -5.89
N ARG A 153 -11.19 19.56 -7.15
CA ARG A 153 -12.18 19.51 -8.25
C ARG A 153 -12.55 18.09 -8.64
N VAL A 154 -11.67 17.12 -8.44
CA VAL A 154 -11.90 15.70 -8.80
C VAL A 154 -13.08 15.13 -7.99
N GLU A 155 -13.19 15.46 -6.70
CA GLU A 155 -14.30 14.98 -5.85
C GLU A 155 -15.66 15.47 -6.32
N ARG A 156 -15.71 16.64 -6.96
CA ARG A 156 -16.96 17.23 -7.49
C ARG A 156 -17.47 16.54 -8.75
N LEU A 157 -16.68 15.63 -9.34
CA LEU A 157 -17.14 14.83 -10.49
C LEU A 157 -18.17 13.78 -10.09
N GLY A 158 -18.30 13.47 -8.77
CA GLY A 158 -19.23 12.46 -8.28
C GLY A 158 -18.83 11.00 -8.62
N ILE A 159 -17.61 10.79 -9.13
CA ILE A 159 -17.07 9.45 -9.40
C ILE A 159 -16.59 8.87 -8.08
N PRO A 160 -16.86 7.58 -7.77
CA PRO A 160 -16.39 6.93 -6.55
C PRO A 160 -14.86 7.03 -6.40
N ILE A 161 -14.40 7.37 -5.20
CA ILE A 161 -12.96 7.44 -4.87
C ILE A 161 -12.62 6.31 -3.92
N ILE A 162 -11.70 5.44 -4.32
CA ILE A 162 -11.14 4.36 -3.50
C ILE A 162 -9.72 4.76 -3.11
N TRP A 163 -9.55 5.17 -1.87
CA TRP A 163 -8.28 5.63 -1.35
C TRP A 163 -7.26 4.49 -1.20
N CYS A 164 -6.12 4.62 -1.86
CA CYS A 164 -4.98 3.72 -1.78
C CYS A 164 -4.07 4.12 -0.63
N ALA A 165 -4.41 3.68 0.59
CA ALA A 165 -3.69 4.03 1.82
C ALA A 165 -2.81 2.88 2.35
N ASP A 166 -2.52 1.87 1.52
CA ASP A 166 -1.66 0.72 1.85
C ASP A 166 -0.27 1.15 2.35
N TYR A 167 0.29 2.22 1.78
CA TYR A 167 1.59 2.75 2.15
C TYR A 167 1.67 3.27 3.60
N MET A 168 0.51 3.49 4.26
CA MET A 168 0.41 3.93 5.65
C MET A 168 0.36 2.78 6.64
N GLU A 169 0.40 1.53 6.19
CA GLU A 169 0.54 0.39 7.10
C GLU A 169 1.94 0.36 7.72
N ASN A 170 2.00 -0.03 9.00
CA ASN A 170 3.21 0.05 9.80
C ASN A 170 4.18 -1.13 9.60
N THR A 171 3.76 -2.13 8.82
CA THR A 171 4.56 -3.33 8.55
C THR A 171 4.55 -3.65 7.06
N PRO A 172 5.63 -4.26 6.53
CA PRO A 172 5.67 -4.68 5.13
C PRO A 172 4.54 -5.65 4.77
N LEU A 173 4.28 -6.66 5.62
CA LEU A 173 3.16 -7.59 5.40
C LEU A 173 1.80 -6.90 5.55
N GLY A 174 1.66 -5.88 6.41
CA GLY A 174 0.43 -5.08 6.48
C GLY A 174 0.13 -4.38 5.18
N ARG A 175 1.14 -3.79 4.55
CA ARG A 175 1.02 -3.18 3.23
C ARG A 175 0.69 -4.22 2.16
N ALA A 176 1.44 -5.31 2.10
CA ALA A 176 1.24 -6.38 1.12
C ALA A 176 -0.16 -7.00 1.22
N GLU A 177 -0.70 -7.14 2.42
CA GLU A 177 -2.02 -7.77 2.64
C GLU A 177 -3.18 -7.02 1.97
N TRP A 178 -2.99 -5.75 1.60
CA TRP A 178 -3.99 -4.98 0.84
C TRP A 178 -4.27 -5.56 -0.56
N ILE A 179 -3.38 -6.37 -1.12
CA ILE A 179 -3.64 -7.08 -2.38
C ILE A 179 -4.96 -7.85 -2.31
N ARG A 180 -5.31 -8.40 -1.13
CA ARG A 180 -6.54 -9.15 -0.90
C ARG A 180 -7.79 -8.29 -1.04
N PHE A 181 -7.71 -7.00 -0.69
CA PHE A 181 -8.78 -6.03 -0.94
C PHE A 181 -8.83 -5.65 -2.42
N TYR A 182 -7.71 -5.25 -3.00
CA TYR A 182 -7.65 -4.84 -4.40
C TYR A 182 -8.09 -5.96 -5.36
N GLY A 183 -7.70 -7.20 -5.10
CA GLY A 183 -8.18 -8.35 -5.87
C GLY A 183 -9.71 -8.51 -5.82
N ARG A 184 -10.32 -8.23 -4.66
CA ARG A 184 -11.78 -8.26 -4.54
C ARG A 184 -12.47 -7.15 -5.32
N LEU A 185 -11.86 -5.98 -5.43
CA LEU A 185 -12.41 -4.88 -6.24
C LEU A 185 -12.59 -5.26 -7.71
N VAL A 186 -11.70 -6.11 -8.24
CA VAL A 186 -11.65 -6.49 -9.66
C VAL A 186 -12.02 -7.95 -9.93
N GLY A 187 -12.61 -8.64 -8.94
CA GLY A 187 -13.07 -10.03 -9.10
C GLY A 187 -11.95 -11.09 -9.09
N LYS A 188 -10.75 -10.74 -8.62
CA LYS A 188 -9.54 -11.60 -8.55
C LYS A 188 -9.21 -11.99 -7.10
N ALA A 189 -10.23 -12.29 -6.29
CA ALA A 189 -10.07 -12.58 -4.88
C ALA A 189 -9.19 -13.81 -4.61
N LYS A 190 -9.33 -14.87 -5.41
CA LYS A 190 -8.58 -16.12 -5.22
C LYS A 190 -7.10 -15.95 -5.56
N GLU A 191 -6.83 -15.29 -6.67
CA GLU A 191 -5.48 -14.97 -7.11
C GLU A 191 -4.76 -14.12 -6.07
N ALA A 192 -5.42 -13.06 -5.58
CA ALA A 192 -4.88 -12.18 -4.55
C ALA A 192 -4.62 -12.89 -3.21
N ASP A 193 -5.54 -13.78 -2.78
CA ASP A 193 -5.36 -14.56 -1.56
C ASP A 193 -4.21 -15.57 -1.70
N SER A 194 -4.02 -16.18 -2.89
CA SER A 194 -2.91 -17.10 -3.18
C SER A 194 -1.57 -16.36 -3.16
N ILE A 195 -1.46 -15.24 -3.89
CA ILE A 195 -0.24 -14.43 -3.93
C ILE A 195 0.15 -13.99 -2.52
N PHE A 196 -0.79 -13.42 -1.75
CA PHE A 196 -0.47 -12.99 -0.40
C PHE A 196 -0.01 -14.14 0.50
N SER A 197 -0.61 -15.33 0.38
CA SER A 197 -0.20 -16.51 1.17
C SER A 197 1.25 -16.92 0.88
N GLU A 198 1.68 -16.86 -0.36
CA GLU A 198 3.05 -17.15 -0.78
C GLU A 198 4.03 -16.07 -0.29
N VAL A 199 3.69 -14.81 -0.46
CA VAL A 199 4.43 -13.65 0.03
C VAL A 199 4.64 -13.74 1.55
N GLU A 200 3.57 -13.98 2.30
CA GLU A 200 3.63 -14.10 3.76
C GLU A 200 4.55 -15.22 4.19
N LYS A 201 4.40 -16.40 3.60
CA LYS A 201 5.23 -17.58 3.93
C LYS A 201 6.70 -17.28 3.67
N HIS A 202 7.04 -16.78 2.48
CA HIS A 202 8.42 -16.51 2.10
C HIS A 202 9.03 -15.40 2.98
N TYR A 203 8.27 -14.33 3.24
CA TYR A 203 8.70 -13.25 4.14
C TYR A 203 9.04 -13.76 5.54
N GLN A 204 8.20 -14.64 6.12
CA GLN A 204 8.43 -15.22 7.45
C GLN A 204 9.65 -16.16 7.47
N GLU A 205 9.85 -16.96 6.42
CA GLU A 205 11.03 -17.81 6.27
C GLU A 205 12.32 -16.98 6.21
N LEU A 206 12.32 -15.86 5.50
CA LEU A 206 13.44 -14.94 5.42
C LEU A 206 13.71 -14.27 6.78
N CYS A 207 12.69 -13.81 7.49
CA CYS A 207 12.84 -13.29 8.86
C CYS A 207 13.48 -14.31 9.78
N ALA A 208 13.07 -15.58 9.73
CA ALA A 208 13.65 -16.65 10.54
C ALA A 208 15.13 -16.90 10.19
N LYS A 209 15.51 -16.81 8.91
CA LYS A 209 16.91 -16.92 8.49
C LYS A 209 17.74 -15.74 9.00
N ALA A 210 17.23 -14.51 8.87
CA ALA A 210 17.94 -13.30 9.33
C ALA A 210 18.18 -13.29 10.85
N GLN A 211 17.29 -13.90 11.65
CA GLN A 211 17.48 -14.05 13.09
C GLN A 211 18.69 -14.91 13.47
N ASN A 212 19.17 -15.76 12.56
CA ASN A 212 20.36 -16.59 12.76
C ASN A 212 21.68 -15.85 12.45
N ALA A 213 21.62 -14.61 11.95
CA ALA A 213 22.79 -13.81 11.67
C ALA A 213 23.55 -13.49 12.96
N LYS A 214 24.88 -13.58 12.90
CA LYS A 214 25.75 -13.39 14.06
C LYS A 214 25.90 -11.92 14.45
N ASN A 215 25.83 -11.04 13.47
CA ASN A 215 26.02 -9.60 13.64
C ASN A 215 24.77 -8.85 13.21
N LYS A 216 24.63 -7.61 13.68
CA LYS A 216 23.61 -6.67 13.24
C LYS A 216 24.28 -5.44 12.64
N PRO A 217 24.53 -5.42 11.32
CA PRO A 217 25.17 -4.28 10.69
C PRO A 217 24.36 -2.98 10.91
N LYS A 218 25.09 -1.91 11.23
CA LYS A 218 24.51 -0.57 11.38
C LYS A 218 24.12 -0.02 10.01
N LEU A 219 22.82 0.17 9.79
CA LEU A 219 22.26 0.59 8.51
C LEU A 219 21.94 2.09 8.51
N LEU A 220 22.43 2.79 7.48
CA LEU A 220 22.03 4.13 7.09
C LEU A 220 21.24 4.06 5.78
N PRO A 221 19.96 4.46 5.73
CA PRO A 221 19.20 4.51 4.48
C PRO A 221 19.16 5.90 3.89
N GLU A 222 18.82 5.96 2.58
CA GLU A 222 18.54 7.16 1.80
C GLU A 222 19.74 8.10 1.66
N MET A 223 19.52 9.25 1.05
CA MET A 223 20.50 10.33 0.91
C MET A 223 19.82 11.71 1.07
N PRO A 224 20.58 12.76 1.35
CA PRO A 224 20.00 14.11 1.47
C PRO A 224 19.52 14.63 0.10
N TRP A 225 18.45 15.41 0.15
CA TRP A 225 17.93 16.16 -0.97
C TRP A 225 17.65 17.60 -0.54
N SER A 226 18.18 18.58 -1.27
CA SER A 226 17.99 20.01 -0.97
C SER A 226 18.27 20.39 0.50
N GLY A 227 19.34 19.83 1.09
CA GLY A 227 19.78 20.11 2.46
C GLY A 227 19.00 19.36 3.55
N GLN A 228 18.02 18.56 3.20
CA GLN A 228 17.26 17.73 4.12
C GLN A 228 17.49 16.24 3.81
N TRP A 229 17.48 15.42 4.87
CA TRP A 229 17.59 13.98 4.75
C TRP A 229 16.35 13.35 5.39
N THR A 230 15.45 12.88 4.55
CA THR A 230 14.22 12.25 5.02
C THR A 230 14.48 10.79 5.34
N LEU A 231 14.33 10.43 6.60
CA LEU A 231 14.57 9.08 7.11
C LEU A 231 13.28 8.40 7.58
N PRO A 232 13.17 7.07 7.46
CA PRO A 232 12.02 6.33 8.00
C PRO A 232 11.86 6.52 9.51
N GLY A 233 10.67 6.90 9.94
CA GLY A 233 10.32 6.98 11.36
C GLY A 233 10.13 5.59 11.98
N SER A 234 10.19 5.51 13.31
CA SER A 234 10.14 4.26 14.09
C SER A 234 8.87 3.42 13.89
N GLY A 235 7.77 4.04 13.48
CA GLY A 235 6.50 3.37 13.18
C GLY A 235 6.28 3.07 11.70
N SER A 236 7.28 3.26 10.84
CA SER A 236 7.14 3.01 9.40
C SER A 236 7.40 1.55 9.03
N SER A 237 6.80 1.10 7.92
CA SER A 237 7.06 -0.23 7.36
C SER A 237 8.53 -0.43 6.94
N SER A 238 9.21 0.64 6.51
CA SER A 238 10.63 0.57 6.16
C SER A 238 11.51 0.29 7.38
N THR A 239 11.24 0.93 8.52
CA THR A 239 11.97 0.64 9.78
C THR A 239 11.77 -0.81 10.20
N LYS A 240 10.54 -1.32 10.11
CA LYS A 240 10.26 -2.73 10.38
C LYS A 240 10.99 -3.66 9.43
N LEU A 241 11.04 -3.33 8.13
CA LEU A 241 11.76 -4.12 7.12
C LEU A 241 13.26 -4.22 7.44
N TYR A 242 13.91 -3.12 7.83
CA TYR A 242 15.33 -3.14 8.20
C TYR A 242 15.59 -4.00 9.44
N GLN A 243 14.69 -3.95 10.43
CA GLN A 243 14.76 -4.81 11.61
C GLN A 243 14.56 -6.27 11.25
N ASP A 244 13.60 -6.58 10.36
CA ASP A 244 13.33 -7.93 9.88
C ASP A 244 14.50 -8.49 9.05
N ALA A 245 15.21 -7.62 8.34
CA ALA A 245 16.45 -7.97 7.64
C ALA A 245 17.65 -8.18 8.59
N GLY A 246 17.50 -8.03 9.90
CA GLY A 246 18.56 -8.21 10.88
C GLY A 246 19.51 -7.01 11.02
N ALA A 247 19.16 -5.84 10.51
CA ALA A 247 19.97 -4.63 10.65
C ALA A 247 19.75 -3.92 11.99
N GLU A 248 20.78 -3.20 12.45
CA GLU A 248 20.65 -2.12 13.42
C GLU A 248 20.43 -0.81 12.66
N TYR A 249 19.16 -0.43 12.48
CA TYR A 249 18.85 0.86 11.86
C TYR A 249 19.27 2.01 12.77
N LEU A 250 20.21 2.84 12.34
CA LEU A 250 20.80 3.91 13.15
C LEU A 250 19.77 4.87 13.75
N PHE A 251 18.65 5.09 13.08
CA PHE A 251 17.59 6.00 13.52
C PHE A 251 16.29 5.27 13.93
N ALA A 252 16.38 4.05 14.41
CA ALA A 252 15.21 3.23 14.79
C ALA A 252 14.29 3.88 15.84
N ASN A 253 14.79 4.84 16.63
CA ASN A 253 14.03 5.58 17.64
C ASN A 253 13.47 6.93 17.13
N LEU A 254 13.61 7.24 15.84
CA LEU A 254 13.10 8.47 15.24
C LEU A 254 11.57 8.43 15.22
N LYS A 255 10.91 9.27 16.00
CA LYS A 255 9.44 9.27 16.11
C LYS A 255 8.80 9.66 14.79
N GLY A 256 7.81 8.88 14.35
CA GLY A 256 7.02 9.10 13.14
C GLY A 256 6.58 7.77 12.52
N ASN A 257 5.51 7.81 11.71
CA ASN A 257 4.96 6.64 10.99
C ASN A 257 5.31 6.66 9.49
N GLY A 258 5.97 7.72 9.01
CA GLY A 258 6.40 7.91 7.64
C GLY A 258 7.81 8.44 7.57
N GLY A 259 8.14 9.17 6.52
CA GLY A 259 9.41 9.88 6.38
C GLY A 259 9.50 11.08 7.30
N VAL A 260 10.59 11.20 8.04
CA VAL A 260 10.88 12.30 8.97
C VAL A 260 12.07 13.08 8.46
N PRO A 261 11.91 14.37 8.10
CA PRO A 261 13.01 15.19 7.62
C PRO A 261 13.93 15.61 8.77
N LEU A 262 15.24 15.43 8.56
CA LEU A 262 16.30 15.89 9.45
C LEU A 262 17.28 16.77 8.66
N SER A 263 18.08 17.62 9.37
CA SER A 263 19.19 18.29 8.70
C SER A 263 20.29 17.28 8.32
N THR A 264 20.99 17.55 7.23
CA THR A 264 22.09 16.69 6.75
C THR A 264 23.16 16.50 7.82
N GLU A 265 23.53 17.57 8.56
CA GLU A 265 24.53 17.53 9.63
C GLU A 265 24.14 16.52 10.71
N LYS A 266 22.88 16.58 11.17
CA LYS A 266 22.37 15.67 12.22
C LYS A 266 22.42 14.21 11.81
N VAL A 267 22.19 13.94 10.52
CA VAL A 267 22.26 12.56 10.01
C VAL A 267 23.69 12.13 9.84
N VAL A 268 24.58 12.97 9.34
CA VAL A 268 26.00 12.69 9.15
C VAL A 268 26.68 12.41 10.50
N ASP A 269 26.39 13.19 11.55
CA ASP A 269 26.95 13.00 12.90
C ASP A 269 26.78 11.57 13.42
N LYS A 270 25.68 10.92 13.10
CA LYS A 270 25.42 9.53 13.45
C LYS A 270 25.78 8.56 12.33
N GLY A 271 25.65 9.01 11.09
CA GLY A 271 25.88 8.23 9.88
C GLY A 271 27.31 7.74 9.71
N VAL A 272 28.29 8.42 10.35
CA VAL A 272 29.69 7.95 10.37
C VAL A 272 29.88 6.60 11.04
N GLU A 273 28.91 6.16 11.86
CA GLU A 273 28.91 4.84 12.51
C GLU A 273 28.35 3.73 11.60
N ALA A 274 27.84 4.05 10.41
CA ALA A 274 27.21 3.06 9.55
C ALA A 274 28.23 2.02 9.06
N ASP A 275 27.80 0.76 9.06
CA ASP A 275 28.50 -0.34 8.40
C ASP A 275 28.10 -0.47 6.94
N ILE A 276 26.86 -0.09 6.62
CA ILE A 276 26.27 -0.16 5.27
C ILE A 276 25.38 1.06 5.03
N TRP A 277 25.49 1.64 3.83
CA TRP A 277 24.65 2.75 3.38
C TRP A 277 23.81 2.31 2.18
N ILE A 278 22.48 2.29 2.33
CA ILE A 278 21.52 1.87 1.30
C ILE A 278 20.84 3.10 0.71
N ILE A 279 20.95 3.30 -0.62
CA ILE A 279 20.41 4.48 -1.30
C ILE A 279 19.45 4.05 -2.41
N LYS A 280 18.28 4.68 -2.48
CA LYS A 280 17.39 4.65 -3.63
C LYS A 280 17.51 5.98 -4.36
N HIS A 281 17.92 5.92 -5.62
CA HIS A 281 18.17 7.12 -6.44
C HIS A 281 17.56 6.94 -7.83
N HIS A 282 17.04 8.03 -8.40
CA HIS A 282 16.53 8.02 -9.77
C HIS A 282 17.66 8.41 -10.73
N GLY A 283 18.03 7.50 -11.62
CA GLY A 283 19.15 7.66 -12.53
C GLY A 283 20.50 7.26 -11.92
N ASN A 284 21.58 7.66 -12.57
CA ASN A 284 22.92 7.28 -12.16
C ASN A 284 23.36 7.95 -10.85
N LEU A 285 23.99 7.20 -9.97
CA LEU A 285 24.59 7.69 -8.72
C LEU A 285 26.12 7.72 -8.85
N ASP A 286 26.73 8.85 -8.50
CA ASP A 286 28.19 9.04 -8.48
C ASP A 286 28.62 9.61 -7.12
N ARG A 287 29.54 8.90 -6.42
CA ARG A 287 30.01 9.33 -5.10
C ARG A 287 30.76 10.66 -5.13
N LYS A 288 31.54 10.92 -6.17
CA LYS A 288 32.31 12.17 -6.28
C LYS A 288 31.34 13.36 -6.42
N GLN A 289 30.29 13.17 -7.22
CA GLN A 289 29.26 14.19 -7.37
C GLN A 289 28.49 14.40 -6.04
N MET A 290 28.10 13.33 -5.34
CA MET A 290 27.44 13.41 -4.03
C MET A 290 28.28 14.24 -3.03
N VAL A 291 29.58 13.98 -2.96
CA VAL A 291 30.50 14.68 -2.05
C VAL A 291 30.76 16.12 -2.52
N SER A 292 30.83 16.36 -3.83
CA SER A 292 30.93 17.72 -4.38
C SER A 292 29.74 18.58 -4.02
N ASP A 293 28.53 18.01 -4.12
CA ASP A 293 27.28 18.73 -3.82
C ASP A 293 27.04 18.88 -2.31
N THR A 294 27.51 17.91 -1.52
CA THR A 294 27.36 17.89 -0.07
C THR A 294 28.64 17.37 0.59
N PRO A 295 29.63 18.24 0.85
CA PRO A 295 30.95 17.84 1.34
C PRO A 295 30.95 17.04 2.64
N LEU A 296 29.95 17.23 3.52
CA LEU A 296 29.80 16.49 4.76
C LEU A 296 29.70 14.97 4.55
N LEU A 297 29.18 14.51 3.41
CA LEU A 297 29.05 13.08 3.09
C LEU A 297 30.39 12.38 2.96
N ALA A 298 31.50 13.12 2.77
CA ALA A 298 32.84 12.55 2.74
C ALA A 298 33.26 11.88 4.05
N SER A 299 32.63 12.23 5.19
CA SER A 299 32.90 11.61 6.50
C SER A 299 32.30 10.23 6.65
N ILE A 300 31.24 9.88 5.93
CA ILE A 300 30.61 8.54 5.96
C ILE A 300 31.45 7.61 5.08
N LYS A 301 32.07 6.60 5.69
CA LYS A 301 32.98 5.65 5.00
C LYS A 301 32.33 4.31 4.66
N ALA A 302 31.07 4.11 5.06
CA ALA A 302 30.34 2.89 4.76
C ALA A 302 30.27 2.60 3.26
N PRO A 303 30.39 1.34 2.83
CA PRO A 303 30.11 0.95 1.45
C PRO A 303 28.69 1.30 1.09
N ILE A 304 28.49 1.86 -0.11
CA ILE A 304 27.19 2.26 -0.62
C ILE A 304 26.63 1.14 -1.48
N TRP A 305 25.41 0.73 -1.17
CA TRP A 305 24.58 -0.08 -2.03
C TRP A 305 23.41 0.77 -2.52
N TRP A 306 23.21 0.83 -3.83
CA TRP A 306 22.22 1.71 -4.39
C TRP A 306 21.36 1.06 -5.45
N CYS A 307 20.13 1.51 -5.55
CA CYS A 307 19.15 1.12 -6.54
C CYS A 307 18.86 2.29 -7.47
N ASP A 308 18.99 2.08 -8.78
CA ASP A 308 18.49 3.00 -9.80
C ASP A 308 16.99 2.78 -9.98
N THR A 309 16.19 3.64 -9.40
CA THR A 309 14.72 3.54 -9.46
C THR A 309 14.13 3.96 -10.81
N SER A 310 14.96 4.43 -11.75
CA SER A 310 14.53 4.71 -13.13
C SER A 310 14.53 3.46 -14.02
N THR A 311 15.24 2.41 -13.62
CA THR A 311 15.42 1.18 -14.40
C THR A 311 15.00 -0.09 -13.68
N THR A 312 14.70 0.01 -12.39
CA THR A 312 14.24 -1.12 -11.58
C THR A 312 12.78 -0.98 -11.18
N LEU A 313 12.09 -2.09 -11.01
CA LEU A 313 10.69 -2.13 -10.56
C LEU A 313 10.55 -2.09 -9.02
N LEU A 314 11.56 -1.57 -8.30
CA LEU A 314 11.58 -1.58 -6.84
C LEU A 314 10.30 -1.00 -6.23
N TYR A 315 9.88 0.18 -6.70
CA TYR A 315 8.67 0.83 -6.15
C TYR A 315 7.37 0.21 -6.63
N GLU A 316 7.38 -0.48 -7.76
CA GLU A 316 6.19 -1.08 -8.35
C GLU A 316 5.90 -2.46 -7.75
N GLU A 317 6.94 -3.24 -7.44
CA GLU A 317 6.80 -4.61 -6.94
C GLU A 317 6.81 -4.71 -5.41
N THR A 318 7.82 -4.10 -4.76
CA THR A 318 8.11 -4.38 -3.36
C THR A 318 7.01 -3.98 -2.35
N PRO A 319 6.07 -3.08 -2.65
CA PRO A 319 4.94 -2.83 -1.79
C PRO A 319 4.05 -4.05 -1.54
N PHE A 320 3.85 -4.90 -2.55
CA PHE A 320 3.06 -6.12 -2.45
C PHE A 320 3.92 -7.39 -2.39
N HIS A 321 5.24 -7.26 -2.70
CA HIS A 321 6.28 -8.28 -2.59
C HIS A 321 7.43 -7.86 -1.68
N PRO A 322 7.16 -7.55 -0.40
CA PRO A 322 8.21 -7.13 0.52
C PRO A 322 9.26 -8.23 0.79
N GLU A 323 8.94 -9.50 0.53
CA GLU A 323 9.88 -10.62 0.64
C GLU A 323 11.04 -10.49 -0.33
N ARG A 324 10.82 -9.96 -1.55
CA ARG A 324 11.87 -9.73 -2.55
C ARG A 324 12.88 -8.70 -2.06
N LEU A 325 12.39 -7.59 -1.50
CA LEU A 325 13.25 -6.57 -0.93
C LEU A 325 13.94 -7.05 0.34
N LEU A 326 13.26 -7.80 1.19
CA LEU A 326 13.82 -8.40 2.39
C LEU A 326 14.96 -9.35 2.04
N GLU A 327 14.77 -10.24 1.06
CA GLU A 327 15.78 -11.17 0.58
C GLU A 327 17.01 -10.44 0.08
N ASN A 328 16.83 -9.39 -0.73
CA ASN A 328 17.92 -8.58 -1.25
C ASN A 328 18.68 -7.86 -0.12
N LEU A 329 17.99 -7.30 0.86
CA LEU A 329 18.62 -6.67 2.03
C LEU A 329 19.39 -7.69 2.87
N ILE A 330 18.84 -8.87 3.13
CA ILE A 330 19.55 -9.91 3.90
C ILE A 330 20.81 -10.36 3.17
N SER A 331 20.78 -10.54 1.86
CA SER A 331 21.95 -10.93 1.07
C SER A 331 23.09 -9.92 1.15
N ILE A 332 22.77 -8.63 1.29
CA ILE A 332 23.74 -7.53 1.45
C ILE A 332 24.25 -7.44 2.89
N LEU A 333 23.34 -7.52 3.86
CA LEU A 333 23.64 -7.34 5.28
C LEU A 333 24.35 -8.54 5.89
N HIS A 334 24.05 -9.74 5.40
CA HIS A 334 24.47 -11.01 5.97
C HIS A 334 24.97 -11.98 4.90
N PRO A 335 26.09 -11.66 4.21
CA PRO A 335 26.63 -12.51 3.15
C PRO A 335 27.00 -13.92 3.66
N GLU A 336 27.25 -14.07 4.98
CA GLU A 336 27.53 -15.35 5.62
C GLU A 336 26.34 -16.32 5.64
N LEU A 337 25.10 -15.83 5.40
CA LEU A 337 23.91 -16.66 5.30
C LEU A 337 23.74 -17.28 3.91
N GLU A 338 24.60 -16.91 2.94
CA GLU A 338 24.64 -17.44 1.57
C GLU A 338 23.27 -17.38 0.85
N ILE A 339 22.42 -16.40 1.21
CA ILE A 339 21.14 -16.19 0.56
C ILE A 339 21.39 -15.58 -0.81
N LYS A 340 20.95 -16.29 -1.85
CA LYS A 340 20.97 -15.79 -3.22
C LYS A 340 19.63 -15.13 -3.51
N ALA A 341 19.61 -13.81 -3.56
CA ALA A 341 18.42 -13.08 -3.92
C ALA A 341 18.02 -13.36 -5.37
N GLU A 342 16.79 -13.76 -5.60
CA GLU A 342 16.23 -13.93 -6.93
C GLU A 342 16.11 -12.58 -7.64
N TYR A 343 15.68 -11.55 -6.90
CA TYR A 343 15.54 -10.18 -7.39
C TYR A 343 16.69 -9.32 -6.84
N THR A 344 17.44 -8.67 -7.71
CA THR A 344 18.54 -7.79 -7.33
C THR A 344 18.18 -6.33 -7.61
N TYR A 345 17.77 -5.61 -6.59
CA TYR A 345 17.47 -4.18 -6.70
C TYR A 345 18.70 -3.30 -6.47
N PHE A 346 19.57 -3.71 -5.55
CA PHE A 346 20.73 -2.92 -5.16
C PHE A 346 22.01 -3.49 -5.75
N LYS A 347 22.89 -2.60 -6.16
CA LYS A 347 24.27 -2.90 -6.56
C LYS A 347 25.23 -2.06 -5.74
N GLN A 348 26.43 -2.57 -5.50
CA GLN A 348 27.46 -1.81 -4.81
C GLN A 348 27.95 -0.67 -5.70
N LEU A 349 28.07 0.53 -5.13
CA LEU A 349 28.66 1.67 -5.81
C LEU A 349 30.18 1.49 -5.82
N ASN A 350 30.75 1.38 -7.01
CA ASN A 350 32.20 1.36 -7.19
C ASN A 350 32.77 2.77 -6.95
N GLU A 351 33.95 2.85 -6.34
CA GLU A 351 34.66 4.11 -6.07
C GLU A 351 35.08 4.85 -7.36
#